data_a60127ef901d9cfd5e19449917d40e25
#
_entry.id   a60127ef901d9cfd5e19449917d40e25
#
_cell.length_a   1.000
_cell.length_b   1.000
_cell.length_c   1.000
_cell.angle_alpha   90.00
_cell.angle_beta   90.00
_cell.angle_gamma   90.00
#
_symmetry.space_group_name_H-M   'P 1'
#
loop_
_entity.id
_entity.type
_entity.pdbx_description
1 polymer ?
#
loop_
_entity_poly.entity_id
_entity_poly.type
_entity_poly.pdbx_seq_one_letter_code
_entity_poly.pdbx_strand_id
1 'polypeptide(L)'
;MKPKNYFHQTVCLINNFKNYFKEHGQTIYENPSPGNKKGGISTLEDKSLGCTQKSGHAPVRGVLAYGEPVSRRGLNLLSAPGNDLVASTALAASGAHIVLFTTGRGTPFASPVPTMKISSNSALYQKKSNWIDFNCGAMVEDSSLEELAAQLFDYVIRIASGEKVKSEAAGFHDMAIFKQGVTL
;
A
#
# COMPACT_ATOMS: atom_id res chain seq x y z
N MET A 1 -7.18 -5.34 32.23
CA MET A 1 -7.39 -5.45 30.78
C MET A 1 -6.60 -6.65 30.26
N LYS A 2 -7.25 -7.65 29.66
CA LYS A 2 -6.51 -8.78 29.06
C LYS A 2 -5.57 -8.25 27.95
N PRO A 3 -4.32 -8.73 27.83
CA PRO A 3 -3.43 -8.32 26.75
C PRO A 3 -4.11 -8.64 25.42
N LYS A 4 -4.18 -7.65 24.53
CA LYS A 4 -4.73 -7.87 23.18
C LYS A 4 -3.78 -8.78 22.41
N ASN A 5 -4.29 -9.93 22.01
CA ASN A 5 -3.52 -10.89 21.21
C ASN A 5 -3.54 -10.44 19.73
N TYR A 6 -2.63 -9.53 19.35
CA TYR A 6 -2.52 -9.03 17.99
C TYR A 6 -2.11 -10.11 16.98
N PHE A 7 -1.39 -11.15 17.41
CA PHE A 7 -1.08 -12.29 16.56
C PHE A 7 -2.37 -12.96 16.07
N HIS A 8 -3.24 -13.33 17.01
CA HIS A 8 -4.52 -13.95 16.67
C HIS A 8 -5.38 -13.04 15.78
N GLN A 9 -5.45 -11.74 16.09
CA GLN A 9 -6.20 -10.78 15.28
C GLN A 9 -5.65 -10.67 13.85
N THR A 10 -4.34 -10.68 13.67
CA THR A 10 -3.68 -10.67 12.35
C THR A 10 -4.01 -11.92 11.56
N VAL A 11 -3.95 -13.09 12.20
CA VAL A 11 -4.32 -14.36 11.57
C VAL A 11 -5.81 -14.36 11.16
N CYS A 12 -6.68 -13.86 12.01
CA CYS A 12 -8.10 -13.70 11.68
C CYS A 12 -8.32 -12.74 10.51
N LEU A 13 -7.64 -11.59 10.49
CA LEU A 13 -7.71 -10.63 9.38
C LEU A 13 -7.44 -11.30 8.03
N ILE A 14 -6.34 -12.07 7.95
CA ILE A 14 -5.93 -12.76 6.72
C ILE A 14 -6.94 -13.85 6.35
N ASN A 15 -7.34 -14.69 7.31
CA ASN A 15 -8.24 -15.80 7.06
C ASN A 15 -9.65 -15.35 6.72
N ASN A 16 -10.16 -14.27 7.32
CA ASN A 16 -11.45 -13.70 6.99
C ASN A 16 -11.53 -13.28 5.52
N PHE A 17 -10.47 -12.70 4.97
CA PHE A 17 -10.44 -12.35 3.56
C PHE A 17 -10.41 -13.57 2.65
N LYS A 18 -9.68 -14.64 3.02
CA LYS A 18 -9.72 -15.92 2.30
C LYS A 18 -11.11 -16.56 2.33
N ASN A 19 -11.76 -16.51 3.50
CA ASN A 19 -13.12 -17.07 3.66
C ASN A 19 -14.14 -16.30 2.85
N TYR A 20 -14.01 -14.97 2.76
CA TYR A 20 -14.86 -14.13 1.91
C TYR A 20 -14.91 -14.64 0.45
N PHE A 21 -13.76 -14.96 -0.14
CA PHE A 21 -13.72 -15.55 -1.49
C PHE A 21 -14.41 -16.92 -1.55
N LYS A 22 -14.19 -17.78 -0.55
CA LYS A 22 -14.79 -19.12 -0.48
C LYS A 22 -16.32 -19.05 -0.33
N GLU A 23 -16.83 -18.17 0.53
CA GLU A 23 -18.24 -17.96 0.77
C GLU A 23 -18.99 -17.47 -0.47
N HIS A 24 -18.31 -16.73 -1.35
CA HIS A 24 -18.87 -16.24 -2.60
C HIS A 24 -18.58 -17.15 -3.80
N GLY A 25 -18.02 -18.34 -3.58
CA GLY A 25 -17.68 -19.27 -4.66
C GLY A 25 -16.66 -18.72 -5.67
N GLN A 26 -15.83 -17.73 -5.27
CA GLN A 26 -14.86 -17.09 -6.14
C GLN A 26 -13.48 -17.70 -5.93
N THR A 27 -12.76 -17.88 -7.04
CA THR A 27 -11.35 -18.31 -7.03
C THR A 27 -10.42 -17.13 -7.05
N ILE A 28 -9.28 -17.26 -6.34
CA ILE A 28 -8.18 -16.29 -6.44
C ILE A 28 -7.32 -16.69 -7.63
N TYR A 29 -7.56 -16.07 -8.79
CA TYR A 29 -6.76 -16.30 -9.99
C TYR A 29 -6.14 -14.98 -10.49
N GLU A 30 -5.13 -15.09 -11.38
CA GLU A 30 -4.31 -13.96 -11.83
C GLU A 30 -3.61 -13.18 -10.69
N ASN A 31 -3.41 -13.84 -9.57
CA ASN A 31 -2.60 -13.33 -8.49
C ASN A 31 -1.52 -14.37 -8.11
N PRO A 32 -0.24 -14.14 -8.40
CA PRO A 32 0.35 -12.92 -8.99
C PRO A 32 -0.10 -12.64 -10.42
N SER A 33 -0.19 -11.35 -10.75
CA SER A 33 -0.55 -10.91 -12.11
C SER A 33 0.52 -11.31 -13.13
N PRO A 34 0.21 -11.36 -14.46
CA PRO A 34 1.20 -11.64 -15.48
C PRO A 34 2.44 -10.74 -15.40
N GLY A 35 2.27 -9.47 -15.02
CA GLY A 35 3.39 -8.54 -14.82
C GLY A 35 4.25 -8.87 -13.61
N ASN A 36 3.69 -9.40 -12.53
CA ASN A 36 4.44 -9.89 -11.38
C ASN A 36 5.26 -11.15 -11.76
N LYS A 37 4.63 -12.10 -12.48
CA LYS A 37 5.29 -13.33 -12.94
C LYS A 37 6.47 -13.01 -13.87
N LYS A 38 6.31 -12.09 -14.79
CA LYS A 38 7.40 -11.60 -15.65
C LYS A 38 8.54 -10.95 -14.85
N GLY A 39 8.24 -10.34 -13.73
CA GLY A 39 9.21 -9.75 -12.78
C GLY A 39 9.79 -10.74 -11.76
N GLY A 40 9.50 -12.05 -11.88
CA GLY A 40 10.07 -13.10 -11.03
C GLY A 40 9.20 -13.51 -9.82
N ILE A 41 8.08 -12.85 -9.56
CA ILE A 41 7.13 -13.25 -8.51
C ILE A 41 6.13 -14.21 -9.10
N SER A 42 6.36 -15.52 -8.94
CA SER A 42 5.62 -16.56 -9.65
C SER A 42 4.51 -17.22 -8.84
N THR A 43 4.57 -17.14 -7.51
CA THR A 43 3.60 -17.79 -6.61
C THR A 43 2.95 -16.81 -5.64
N LEU A 44 1.80 -17.19 -5.06
CA LEU A 44 1.14 -16.41 -4.01
C LEU A 44 2.00 -16.33 -2.74
N GLU A 45 2.74 -17.37 -2.46
CA GLU A 45 3.64 -17.49 -1.32
C GLU A 45 4.77 -16.46 -1.43
N ASP A 46 5.44 -16.38 -2.57
CA ASP A 46 6.49 -15.37 -2.84
C ASP A 46 5.95 -13.95 -2.68
N LYS A 47 4.76 -13.69 -3.22
CA LYS A 47 4.12 -12.38 -3.12
C LYS A 47 3.76 -12.02 -1.68
N SER A 48 3.22 -12.99 -0.93
CA SER A 48 2.84 -12.83 0.48
C SER A 48 4.06 -12.60 1.37
N LEU A 49 5.15 -13.32 1.13
CA LEU A 49 6.42 -13.14 1.85
C LEU A 49 6.96 -11.72 1.63
N GLY A 50 6.96 -11.24 0.39
CA GLY A 50 7.35 -9.86 0.06
C GLY A 50 6.51 -8.81 0.78
N CYS A 51 5.18 -9.01 0.87
CA CYS A 51 4.30 -8.13 1.62
C CYS A 51 4.64 -8.10 3.12
N THR A 52 4.95 -9.26 3.71
CA THR A 52 5.36 -9.37 5.11
C THR A 52 6.69 -8.65 5.36
N GLN A 53 7.67 -8.84 4.47
CA GLN A 53 8.98 -8.17 4.56
C GLN A 53 8.85 -6.63 4.48
N LYS A 54 7.99 -6.12 3.61
CA LYS A 54 7.75 -4.68 3.46
C LYS A 54 7.12 -4.02 4.70
N SER A 55 6.47 -4.78 5.56
CA SER A 55 5.90 -4.25 6.81
C SER A 55 6.97 -3.89 7.86
N GLY A 56 8.22 -4.27 7.65
CA GLY A 56 9.34 -4.00 8.55
C GLY A 56 9.30 -4.86 9.83
N HIS A 57 10.00 -4.40 10.86
CA HIS A 57 10.17 -5.11 12.12
C HIS A 57 9.41 -4.48 13.30
N ALA A 58 8.65 -3.41 13.05
CA ALA A 58 7.87 -2.76 14.11
C ALA A 58 6.78 -3.68 14.65
N PRO A 59 6.57 -3.75 15.97
CA PRO A 59 5.51 -4.58 16.53
C PRO A 59 4.13 -4.05 16.14
N VAL A 60 3.22 -4.95 15.76
CA VAL A 60 1.83 -4.61 15.45
C VAL A 60 1.13 -4.09 16.71
N ARG A 61 0.56 -2.90 16.65
CA ARG A 61 -0.14 -2.21 17.75
C ARG A 61 -1.64 -2.14 17.57
N GLY A 62 -2.14 -2.45 16.37
CA GLY A 62 -3.56 -2.50 16.07
C GLY A 62 -3.86 -3.35 14.85
N VAL A 63 -5.05 -3.93 14.83
CA VAL A 63 -5.63 -4.62 13.67
C VAL A 63 -7.02 -4.03 13.52
N LEU A 64 -7.27 -3.39 12.39
CA LEU A 64 -8.44 -2.58 12.10
C LEU A 64 -9.35 -3.28 11.08
N ALA A 65 -10.64 -3.23 11.32
CA ALA A 65 -11.63 -3.59 10.31
C ALA A 65 -11.66 -2.57 9.18
N TYR A 66 -12.30 -2.91 8.06
CA TYR A 66 -12.50 -1.98 6.94
C TYR A 66 -13.22 -0.70 7.40
N GLY A 67 -12.59 0.45 7.17
CA GLY A 67 -13.13 1.76 7.57
C GLY A 67 -13.01 2.08 9.07
N GLU A 68 -12.42 1.21 9.89
CA GLU A 68 -12.20 1.49 11.31
C GLU A 68 -11.12 2.56 11.49
N PRO A 69 -11.39 3.64 12.25
CA PRO A 69 -10.40 4.69 12.48
C PRO A 69 -9.23 4.20 13.32
N VAL A 70 -8.02 4.66 12.99
CA VAL A 70 -6.82 4.38 13.78
C VAL A 70 -6.92 5.06 15.15
N SER A 71 -6.72 4.28 16.21
CA SER A 71 -6.80 4.75 17.60
C SER A 71 -5.50 4.58 18.39
N ARG A 72 -4.48 3.99 17.76
CA ARG A 72 -3.20 3.67 18.42
C ARG A 72 -2.02 4.10 17.57
N ARG A 73 -1.01 4.65 18.23
CA ARG A 73 0.28 4.95 17.60
C ARG A 73 1.06 3.65 17.31
N GLY A 74 1.83 3.64 16.24
CA GLY A 74 2.66 2.52 15.79
C GLY A 74 2.05 1.79 14.61
N LEU A 75 2.58 0.60 14.27
CA LEU A 75 2.12 -0.19 13.13
C LEU A 75 0.71 -0.73 13.36
N ASN A 76 -0.22 -0.32 12.54
CA ASN A 76 -1.59 -0.85 12.48
C ASN A 76 -1.81 -1.54 11.15
N LEU A 77 -2.47 -2.71 11.19
CA LEU A 77 -2.87 -3.44 9.99
C LEU A 77 -4.35 -3.13 9.72
N LEU A 78 -4.67 -2.73 8.49
CA LEU A 78 -6.03 -2.40 8.08
C LEU A 78 -6.56 -3.45 7.11
N SER A 79 -7.77 -3.96 7.38
CA SER A 79 -8.51 -4.77 6.41
C SER A 79 -8.94 -3.90 5.23
N ALA A 80 -8.39 -4.16 4.05
CA ALA A 80 -8.79 -3.49 2.81
C ALA A 80 -8.62 -4.44 1.63
N PRO A 81 -9.46 -4.33 0.57
CA PRO A 81 -9.31 -5.13 -0.64
C PRO A 81 -8.01 -4.84 -1.37
N GLY A 82 -7.53 -5.81 -2.16
CA GLY A 82 -6.30 -5.70 -2.95
C GLY A 82 -6.43 -4.85 -4.23
N ASN A 83 -7.29 -3.84 -4.23
CA ASN A 83 -7.39 -2.85 -5.31
C ASN A 83 -6.74 -1.55 -4.85
N ASP A 84 -5.84 -1.00 -5.66
CA ASP A 84 -4.99 0.13 -5.29
C ASP A 84 -5.79 1.35 -4.79
N LEU A 85 -6.80 1.77 -5.56
CA LEU A 85 -7.60 2.94 -5.19
C LEU A 85 -8.52 2.67 -3.99
N VAL A 86 -9.16 1.50 -3.94
CA VAL A 86 -10.02 1.11 -2.82
C VAL A 86 -9.21 1.01 -1.52
N ALA A 87 -8.03 0.39 -1.57
CA ALA A 87 -7.15 0.27 -0.40
C ALA A 87 -6.66 1.64 0.07
N SER A 88 -6.26 2.52 -0.86
CA SER A 88 -5.81 3.88 -0.52
C SER A 88 -6.94 4.75 0.04
N THR A 89 -8.17 4.59 -0.48
CA THR A 89 -9.37 5.23 0.09
C THR A 89 -9.66 4.74 1.50
N ALA A 90 -9.51 3.42 1.75
CA ALA A 90 -9.68 2.84 3.08
C ALA A 90 -8.65 3.37 4.07
N LEU A 91 -7.38 3.53 3.67
CA LEU A 91 -6.34 4.14 4.50
C LEU A 91 -6.70 5.58 4.88
N ALA A 92 -7.13 6.39 3.91
CA ALA A 92 -7.57 7.77 4.16
C ALA A 92 -8.77 7.82 5.12
N ALA A 93 -9.79 6.98 4.90
CA ALA A 93 -10.96 6.87 5.78
C ALA A 93 -10.61 6.43 7.21
N SER A 94 -9.57 5.61 7.36
CA SER A 94 -9.07 5.17 8.66
C SER A 94 -8.18 6.20 9.38
N GLY A 95 -7.89 7.35 8.75
CA GLY A 95 -7.18 8.47 9.34
C GLY A 95 -5.73 8.65 8.85
N ALA A 96 -5.34 8.01 7.75
CA ALA A 96 -4.05 8.32 7.11
C ALA A 96 -4.09 9.72 6.51
N HIS A 97 -3.10 10.54 6.85
CA HIS A 97 -2.96 11.91 6.31
C HIS A 97 -2.12 11.95 5.04
N ILE A 98 -1.30 10.93 4.81
CA ILE A 98 -0.47 10.75 3.62
C ILE A 98 -0.50 9.27 3.27
N VAL A 99 -0.61 8.93 1.99
CA VAL A 99 -0.44 7.56 1.48
C VAL A 99 0.90 7.47 0.76
N LEU A 100 1.76 6.56 1.19
CA LEU A 100 2.99 6.19 0.49
C LEU A 100 2.68 4.98 -0.41
N PHE A 101 2.62 5.21 -1.70
CA PHE A 101 2.21 4.19 -2.66
C PHE A 101 3.39 3.71 -3.50
N THR A 102 3.84 2.48 -3.24
CA THR A 102 4.94 1.86 -4.01
C THR A 102 4.42 1.15 -5.25
N THR A 103 5.09 1.36 -6.38
CA THR A 103 4.68 0.76 -7.65
C THR A 103 5.86 0.41 -8.54
N GLY A 104 5.77 -0.73 -9.23
CA GLY A 104 6.75 -1.15 -10.24
C GLY A 104 6.34 -0.83 -11.68
N ARG A 105 5.05 -0.53 -11.93
CA ARG A 105 4.48 -0.28 -13.28
C ARG A 105 3.84 1.09 -13.43
N GLY A 106 3.51 1.72 -12.31
CA GLY A 106 2.81 2.99 -12.26
C GLY A 106 1.30 2.86 -12.40
N THR A 107 0.59 3.75 -11.71
CA THR A 107 -0.86 3.91 -11.83
C THR A 107 -1.20 5.40 -11.66
N PRO A 108 -2.15 5.95 -12.44
CA PRO A 108 -2.41 7.39 -12.46
C PRO A 108 -3.30 7.88 -11.31
N PHE A 109 -3.94 7.01 -10.52
CA PHE A 109 -4.87 7.43 -9.46
C PHE A 109 -4.18 8.25 -8.36
N ALA A 110 -4.94 9.04 -7.64
CA ALA A 110 -4.59 9.59 -6.33
C ALA A 110 -5.75 9.38 -5.37
N SER A 111 -5.48 9.14 -4.10
CA SER A 111 -6.50 9.01 -3.06
C SER A 111 -6.96 10.41 -2.57
N PRO A 112 -7.99 10.48 -1.69
CA PRO A 112 -8.45 11.77 -1.13
C PRO A 112 -7.41 12.53 -0.29
N VAL A 113 -6.31 11.88 0.08
CA VAL A 113 -5.17 12.51 0.79
C VAL A 113 -3.93 12.49 -0.08
N PRO A 114 -2.90 13.32 0.22
CA PRO A 114 -1.64 13.30 -0.51
C PRO A 114 -1.15 11.88 -0.75
N THR A 115 -1.04 11.48 -2.02
CA THR A 115 -0.64 10.14 -2.44
C THR A 115 0.70 10.20 -3.14
N MET A 116 1.76 10.06 -2.33
CA MET A 116 3.14 10.05 -2.81
C MET A 116 3.43 8.75 -3.54
N LYS A 117 3.74 8.83 -4.82
CA LYS A 117 4.07 7.67 -5.65
C LYS A 117 5.56 7.42 -5.70
N ILE A 118 5.92 6.20 -5.31
CA ILE A 118 7.29 5.75 -5.16
C ILE A 118 7.54 4.64 -6.19
N SER A 119 8.43 4.85 -7.14
CA SER A 119 8.81 3.81 -8.09
C SER A 119 9.82 2.84 -7.48
N SER A 120 9.68 1.56 -7.76
CA SER A 120 10.65 0.53 -7.40
C SER A 120 11.79 0.38 -8.43
N ASN A 121 11.75 1.14 -9.52
CA ASN A 121 12.79 1.11 -10.56
C ASN A 121 12.92 2.46 -11.28
N SER A 122 14.14 2.78 -11.71
CA SER A 122 14.45 4.06 -12.35
C SER A 122 13.84 4.20 -13.74
N ALA A 123 13.63 3.10 -14.47
CA ALA A 123 13.02 3.13 -15.80
C ALA A 123 11.56 3.65 -15.74
N LEU A 124 10.80 3.24 -14.72
CA LEU A 124 9.47 3.77 -14.48
C LEU A 124 9.51 5.25 -14.10
N TYR A 125 10.43 5.62 -13.19
CA TYR A 125 10.59 7.01 -12.76
C TYR A 125 10.87 7.94 -13.94
N GLN A 126 11.79 7.58 -14.82
CA GLN A 126 12.14 8.34 -16.01
C GLN A 126 10.95 8.43 -17.00
N LYS A 127 10.29 7.29 -17.25
CA LYS A 127 9.17 7.20 -18.20
C LYS A 127 7.92 7.96 -17.74
N LYS A 128 7.71 8.06 -16.42
CA LYS A 128 6.52 8.63 -15.79
C LYS A 128 6.88 9.74 -14.78
N SER A 129 7.84 10.57 -15.13
CA SER A 129 8.36 11.64 -14.28
C SER A 129 7.30 12.65 -13.82
N ASN A 130 6.18 12.78 -14.56
CA ASN A 130 5.04 13.61 -14.20
C ASN A 130 4.08 12.99 -13.19
N TRP A 131 4.22 11.70 -12.87
CA TRP A 131 3.36 10.98 -11.91
C TRP A 131 4.10 10.52 -10.68
N ILE A 132 5.37 10.14 -10.84
CA ILE A 132 6.16 9.50 -9.80
C ILE A 132 6.92 10.56 -9.03
N ASP A 133 6.73 10.58 -7.73
CA ASP A 133 7.33 11.57 -6.83
C ASP A 133 8.74 11.19 -6.42
N PHE A 134 9.00 9.90 -6.18
CA PHE A 134 10.27 9.43 -5.65
C PHE A 134 10.78 8.16 -6.37
N ASN A 135 12.11 8.09 -6.60
CA ASN A 135 12.76 6.96 -7.24
C ASN A 135 13.51 6.08 -6.22
N CYS A 136 12.94 4.94 -5.84
CA CYS A 136 13.68 3.94 -5.07
C CYS A 136 14.56 3.03 -5.94
N GLY A 137 14.42 3.06 -7.27
CA GLY A 137 15.27 2.27 -8.17
C GLY A 137 16.76 2.62 -8.08
N ALA A 138 17.09 3.86 -7.69
CA ALA A 138 18.46 4.30 -7.48
C ALA A 138 19.23 3.48 -6.43
N MET A 139 18.54 2.77 -5.53
CA MET A 139 19.14 1.88 -4.53
C MET A 139 19.96 0.74 -5.13
N VAL A 140 19.60 0.26 -6.33
CA VAL A 140 20.35 -0.81 -7.04
C VAL A 140 21.33 -0.26 -8.08
N GLU A 141 21.44 1.06 -8.19
CA GLU A 141 22.33 1.77 -9.13
C GLU A 141 23.47 2.45 -8.37
N ASP A 142 23.24 3.62 -7.81
CA ASP A 142 24.28 4.52 -7.33
C ASP A 142 24.09 5.03 -5.88
N SER A 143 22.97 4.69 -5.21
CA SER A 143 22.64 5.25 -3.90
C SER A 143 22.57 4.17 -2.82
N SER A 144 23.06 4.48 -1.62
CA SER A 144 22.89 3.58 -0.48
C SER A 144 21.43 3.59 0.04
N LEU A 145 21.06 2.52 0.75
CA LEU A 145 19.74 2.43 1.38
C LEU A 145 19.52 3.56 2.40
N GLU A 146 20.56 3.88 3.17
CA GLU A 146 20.54 4.90 4.21
C GLU A 146 20.31 6.30 3.63
N GLU A 147 20.98 6.63 2.54
CA GLU A 147 20.83 7.91 1.84
C GLU A 147 19.42 8.05 1.26
N LEU A 148 18.91 7.01 0.57
CA LEU A 148 17.56 7.05 0.02
C LEU A 148 16.50 7.08 1.11
N ALA A 149 16.69 6.38 2.23
CA ALA A 149 15.77 6.42 3.36
C ALA A 149 15.71 7.83 3.97
N ALA A 150 16.84 8.51 4.13
CA ALA A 150 16.89 9.89 4.61
C ALA A 150 16.18 10.84 3.64
N GLN A 151 16.46 10.74 2.34
CA GLN A 151 15.80 11.56 1.30
C GLN A 151 14.29 11.33 1.27
N LEU A 152 13.86 10.07 1.36
CA LEU A 152 12.42 9.72 1.40
C LEU A 152 11.76 10.32 2.64
N PHE A 153 12.40 10.21 3.80
CA PHE A 153 11.88 10.76 5.04
C PHE A 153 11.74 12.29 4.97
N ASP A 154 12.78 12.99 4.50
CA ASP A 154 12.73 14.44 4.31
C ASP A 154 11.62 14.85 3.36
N TYR A 155 11.40 14.09 2.28
CA TYR A 155 10.31 14.39 1.36
C TYR A 155 8.94 14.17 2.00
N VAL A 156 8.76 13.12 2.80
CA VAL A 156 7.51 12.91 3.57
C VAL A 156 7.26 14.07 4.53
N ILE A 157 8.30 14.60 5.20
CA ILE A 157 8.16 15.77 6.08
C ILE A 157 7.77 17.03 5.30
N ARG A 158 8.31 17.24 4.11
CA ARG A 158 7.92 18.37 3.24
C ARG A 158 6.44 18.26 2.81
N ILE A 159 5.99 17.07 2.41
CA ILE A 159 4.58 16.82 2.07
C ILE A 159 3.69 17.08 3.29
N ALA A 160 4.07 16.59 4.46
CA ALA A 160 3.36 16.83 5.72
C ALA A 160 3.31 18.33 6.09
N SER A 161 4.26 19.12 5.59
CA SER A 161 4.35 20.56 5.78
C SER A 161 3.65 21.37 4.67
N GLY A 162 2.96 20.71 3.73
CA GLY A 162 2.14 21.35 2.71
C GLY A 162 2.73 21.39 1.30
N GLU A 163 3.88 20.74 1.04
CA GLU A 163 4.37 20.53 -0.32
C GLU A 163 3.43 19.57 -1.05
N LYS A 164 2.98 19.94 -2.25
CA LYS A 164 2.07 19.12 -3.03
C LYS A 164 2.82 18.00 -3.75
N VAL A 165 2.28 16.79 -3.68
CA VAL A 165 2.71 15.69 -4.57
C VAL A 165 2.22 15.93 -6.00
N LYS A 166 2.83 15.28 -6.97
CA LYS A 166 2.55 15.50 -8.41
C LYS A 166 1.09 15.23 -8.77
N SER A 167 0.47 14.24 -8.15
CA SER A 167 -0.95 13.94 -8.37
C SER A 167 -1.87 15.06 -7.88
N GLU A 168 -1.60 15.66 -6.73
CA GLU A 168 -2.36 16.82 -6.24
C GLU A 168 -2.16 18.05 -7.12
N ALA A 169 -0.92 18.29 -7.56
CA ALA A 169 -0.61 19.37 -8.48
C ALA A 169 -1.35 19.23 -9.82
N ALA A 170 -1.62 18.00 -10.24
CA ALA A 170 -2.40 17.66 -11.43
C ALA A 170 -3.92 17.60 -11.19
N GLY A 171 -4.40 17.81 -9.95
CA GLY A 171 -5.82 17.84 -9.61
C GLY A 171 -6.49 16.48 -9.45
N PHE A 172 -5.73 15.40 -9.26
CA PHE A 172 -6.29 14.07 -9.04
C PHE A 172 -6.67 13.86 -7.57
N HIS A 173 -7.92 13.48 -7.32
CA HIS A 173 -8.49 13.14 -6.01
C HIS A 173 -9.58 12.08 -6.22
N ASP A 174 -9.15 10.84 -6.45
CA ASP A 174 -10.05 9.73 -6.72
C ASP A 174 -10.51 9.04 -5.43
N MET A 175 -11.70 8.46 -5.46
CA MET A 175 -12.24 7.70 -4.35
C MET A 175 -12.97 6.46 -4.86
N ALA A 176 -12.74 5.31 -4.22
CA ALA A 176 -13.49 4.10 -4.46
C ALA A 176 -13.77 3.36 -3.15
N ILE A 177 -15.02 2.96 -2.96
CA ILE A 177 -15.50 2.29 -1.75
C ILE A 177 -15.74 0.82 -2.05
N PHE A 178 -15.28 -0.05 -1.16
CA PHE A 178 -15.52 -1.49 -1.26
C PHE A 178 -16.99 -1.82 -1.03
N LYS A 179 -17.57 -2.55 -1.95
CA LYS A 179 -18.89 -3.14 -1.80
C LYS A 179 -18.76 -4.64 -1.53
N GLN A 180 -19.39 -5.13 -0.47
CA GLN A 180 -19.46 -6.57 -0.19
C GLN A 180 -20.32 -7.29 -1.20
N GLY A 181 -19.94 -8.52 -1.55
CA GLY A 181 -20.64 -9.38 -2.48
C GLY A 181 -20.03 -9.37 -3.88
N VAL A 182 -20.61 -10.17 -4.76
CA VAL A 182 -20.24 -10.20 -6.18
C VAL A 182 -20.92 -9.03 -6.87
N THR A 183 -20.15 -8.20 -7.53
CA THR A 183 -20.67 -7.12 -8.40
C THR A 183 -20.80 -7.65 -9.82
N LEU A 184 -21.95 -7.42 -10.43
CA LEU A 184 -22.20 -7.71 -11.85
C LEU A 184 -21.48 -6.72 -12.75
#